data_1919127abd33140ba4fa76531545e2b6
#
_entry.id   1919127abd33140ba4fa76531545e2b6
#
_cell.length_a   1.000
_cell.length_b   1.000
_cell.length_c   1.000
_cell.angle_alpha   90.00
_cell.angle_beta   90.00
_cell.angle_gamma   90.00
#
_symmetry.space_group_name_H-M   'P 1'
#
loop_
_entity.id
_entity.type
_entity.pdbx_description
1 polymer ?
#
loop_
_entity_poly.entity_id
_entity_poly.type
_entity_poly.pdbx_seq_one_letter_code
_entity_poly.pdbx_strand_id
1 'polypeptide(L)'
;MKLIGITTETIFDGEAKRIALLLDYGLDQMHIRKPGYLSNDIATLLQQIPEKYHSRLVLHDHFDLAARYSVAGLHLNRRNPQPPTGYKGMIGRSCHSIEEVKNSTDVDYCFLSPIYDSISKKGYTSHFSAEILTNACREGIITERVFALGGITPELLPQLQEWGFGGAVMLGYLWEEKSPEKMQSRMSKLTFSSLT
;
A
#
# COMPACT_ATOMS: atom_id res chain seq x y z
N MET A 1 -0.72 13.88 2.37
CA MET A 1 -0.32 12.46 2.59
C MET A 1 -0.97 11.57 1.55
N LYS A 2 -0.28 10.58 0.96
CA LYS A 2 -0.87 9.61 0.01
C LYS A 2 -1.68 8.55 0.75
N LEU A 3 -2.84 8.17 0.18
CA LEU A 3 -3.69 7.09 0.67
C LEU A 3 -3.55 5.87 -0.25
N ILE A 4 -3.08 4.76 0.26
CA ILE A 4 -2.73 3.57 -0.51
C ILE A 4 -3.50 2.36 0.01
N GLY A 5 -4.07 1.58 -0.89
CA GLY A 5 -4.71 0.31 -0.57
C GLY A 5 -3.84 -0.89 -0.92
N ILE A 6 -3.97 -1.96 -0.14
CA ILE A 6 -3.46 -3.29 -0.52
C ILE A 6 -4.66 -4.23 -0.64
N THR A 7 -4.69 -5.07 -1.67
CA THR A 7 -5.72 -6.11 -1.82
C THR A 7 -5.63 -7.16 -0.73
N THR A 8 -6.73 -7.83 -0.43
CA THR A 8 -6.71 -9.09 0.34
C THR A 8 -5.87 -10.14 -0.39
N GLU A 9 -5.45 -11.18 0.33
CA GLU A 9 -4.65 -12.25 -0.28
C GLU A 9 -5.46 -13.12 -1.25
N THR A 10 -6.78 -13.19 -1.05
CA THR A 10 -7.70 -14.01 -1.87
C THR A 10 -8.39 -13.16 -2.92
N ILE A 11 -8.49 -13.65 -4.16
CA ILE A 11 -9.37 -13.08 -5.18
C ILE A 11 -10.82 -13.47 -4.85
N PHE A 12 -11.74 -12.53 -4.95
CA PHE A 12 -13.16 -12.75 -4.70
C PHE A 12 -14.02 -12.07 -5.76
N ASP A 13 -15.26 -12.54 -5.90
CA ASP A 13 -16.19 -11.99 -6.89
C ASP A 13 -16.47 -10.49 -6.65
N GLY A 14 -16.39 -9.70 -7.71
CA GLY A 14 -16.56 -8.25 -7.66
C GLY A 14 -15.35 -7.46 -7.12
N GLU A 15 -14.19 -8.09 -6.86
CA GLU A 15 -13.01 -7.38 -6.34
C GLU A 15 -12.55 -6.26 -7.28
N ALA A 16 -12.48 -6.50 -8.58
CA ALA A 16 -12.10 -5.48 -9.58
C ALA A 16 -13.00 -4.24 -9.52
N LYS A 17 -14.31 -4.43 -9.37
CA LYS A 17 -15.27 -3.34 -9.20
C LYS A 17 -15.02 -2.55 -7.91
N ARG A 18 -14.71 -3.25 -6.81
CA ARG A 18 -14.40 -2.58 -5.53
C ARG A 18 -13.09 -1.81 -5.59
N ILE A 19 -12.07 -2.34 -6.26
CA ILE A 19 -10.81 -1.62 -6.51
C ILE A 19 -11.11 -0.32 -7.26
N ALA A 20 -11.88 -0.37 -8.35
CA ALA A 20 -12.26 0.81 -9.12
C ALA A 20 -13.00 1.85 -8.27
N LEU A 21 -13.96 1.44 -7.45
CA LEU A 21 -14.69 2.33 -6.54
C LEU A 21 -13.78 2.99 -5.50
N LEU A 22 -12.85 2.24 -4.89
CA LEU A 22 -11.90 2.82 -3.92
C LEU A 22 -11.02 3.88 -4.57
N LEU A 23 -10.56 3.63 -5.82
CA LEU A 23 -9.78 4.59 -6.58
C LEU A 23 -10.61 5.83 -6.97
N ASP A 24 -11.91 5.67 -7.30
CA ASP A 24 -12.82 6.81 -7.55
C ASP A 24 -13.10 7.62 -6.28
N TYR A 25 -13.15 6.97 -5.12
CA TYR A 25 -13.40 7.62 -3.83
C TYR A 25 -12.17 8.31 -3.21
N GLY A 26 -11.06 8.37 -3.95
CA GLY A 26 -9.89 9.15 -3.53
C GLY A 26 -8.70 8.35 -3.02
N LEU A 27 -8.69 7.02 -3.19
CA LEU A 27 -7.47 6.24 -2.95
C LEU A 27 -6.45 6.58 -4.05
N ASP A 28 -5.21 6.92 -3.70
CA ASP A 28 -4.18 7.30 -4.69
C ASP A 28 -3.69 6.12 -5.50
N GLN A 29 -3.43 4.98 -4.85
CA GLN A 29 -2.92 3.77 -5.49
C GLN A 29 -3.52 2.51 -4.85
N MET A 30 -3.61 1.44 -5.65
CA MET A 30 -3.97 0.10 -5.17
C MET A 30 -2.83 -0.88 -5.47
N HIS A 31 -2.33 -1.52 -4.43
CA HIS A 31 -1.31 -2.56 -4.51
C HIS A 31 -1.97 -3.93 -4.65
N ILE A 32 -1.71 -4.59 -5.76
CA ILE A 32 -2.21 -5.93 -6.07
C ILE A 32 -1.26 -6.95 -5.47
N ARG A 33 -1.67 -7.53 -4.34
CA ARG A 33 -0.90 -8.54 -3.60
C ARG A 33 -1.71 -9.82 -3.48
N LYS A 34 -1.33 -10.83 -4.24
CA LYS A 34 -2.04 -12.11 -4.37
C LYS A 34 -1.05 -13.28 -4.26
N PRO A 35 -0.46 -13.51 -3.08
CA PRO A 35 0.50 -14.60 -2.92
C PRO A 35 -0.17 -15.95 -3.21
N GLY A 36 0.48 -16.79 -4.01
CA GLY A 36 -0.01 -18.12 -4.34
C GLY A 36 -0.94 -18.22 -5.56
N TYR A 37 -1.36 -17.09 -6.16
CA TYR A 37 -2.07 -17.09 -7.44
C TYR A 37 -1.09 -17.14 -8.62
N LEU A 38 -1.55 -17.72 -9.73
CA LEU A 38 -0.78 -17.79 -10.97
C LEU A 38 -0.85 -16.45 -11.75
N SER A 39 0.09 -16.23 -12.66
CA SER A 39 0.13 -15.03 -13.50
C SER A 39 -1.18 -14.83 -14.30
N ASN A 40 -1.80 -15.89 -14.78
CA ASN A 40 -3.08 -15.81 -15.49
C ASN A 40 -4.24 -15.35 -14.60
N ASP A 41 -4.26 -15.71 -13.32
CA ASP A 41 -5.30 -15.26 -12.39
C ASP A 41 -5.18 -13.74 -12.14
N ILE A 42 -3.95 -13.27 -11.97
CA ILE A 42 -3.68 -11.84 -11.81
C ILE A 42 -3.98 -11.08 -13.11
N ALA A 43 -3.61 -11.64 -14.28
CA ALA A 43 -3.95 -11.06 -15.56
C ALA A 43 -5.47 -10.92 -15.74
N THR A 44 -6.24 -11.93 -15.33
CA THR A 44 -7.71 -11.89 -15.36
C THR A 44 -8.27 -10.81 -14.43
N LEU A 45 -7.75 -10.67 -13.21
CA LEU A 45 -8.14 -9.60 -12.31
C LEU A 45 -7.83 -8.21 -12.91
N LEU A 46 -6.64 -8.01 -13.47
CA LEU A 46 -6.24 -6.75 -14.09
C LEU A 46 -7.13 -6.39 -15.30
N GLN A 47 -7.51 -7.38 -16.14
CA GLN A 47 -8.42 -7.17 -17.26
C GLN A 47 -9.83 -6.72 -16.83
N GLN A 48 -10.28 -7.12 -15.65
CA GLN A 48 -11.57 -6.71 -15.10
C GLN A 48 -11.54 -5.30 -14.50
N ILE A 49 -10.36 -4.77 -14.17
CA ILE A 49 -10.20 -3.39 -13.69
C ILE A 49 -10.14 -2.47 -14.91
N PRO A 50 -10.98 -1.39 -14.99
CA PRO A 50 -10.93 -0.47 -16.12
C PRO A 50 -9.54 0.12 -16.35
N GLU A 51 -9.11 0.17 -17.62
CA GLU A 51 -7.75 0.57 -18.03
C GLU A 51 -7.33 1.95 -17.49
N LYS A 52 -8.29 2.88 -17.38
CA LYS A 52 -8.03 4.21 -16.79
C LYS A 52 -7.40 4.20 -15.39
N TYR A 53 -7.49 3.07 -14.66
CA TYR A 53 -6.91 2.93 -13.33
C TYR A 53 -5.56 2.21 -13.33
N HIS A 54 -5.15 1.58 -14.43
CA HIS A 54 -3.93 0.77 -14.45
C HIS A 54 -2.70 1.56 -14.01
N SER A 55 -2.59 2.84 -14.40
CA SER A 55 -1.51 3.74 -13.96
C SER A 55 -1.52 4.07 -12.45
N ARG A 56 -2.49 3.54 -11.70
CA ARG A 56 -2.60 3.64 -10.23
C ARG A 56 -2.50 2.29 -9.54
N LEU A 57 -2.19 1.21 -10.29
CA LEU A 57 -1.98 -0.14 -9.75
C LEU A 57 -0.49 -0.43 -9.58
N VAL A 58 -0.13 -1.14 -8.51
CA VAL A 58 1.23 -1.58 -8.23
C VAL A 58 1.23 -3.08 -7.98
N LEU A 59 2.14 -3.82 -8.61
CA LEU A 59 2.22 -5.27 -8.50
C LEU A 59 3.22 -5.71 -7.42
N HIS A 60 2.84 -6.67 -6.59
CA HIS A 60 3.71 -7.32 -5.60
C HIS A 60 4.28 -8.65 -6.09
N ASP A 61 3.66 -9.24 -7.09
CA ASP A 61 4.01 -10.54 -7.68
C ASP A 61 3.79 -10.45 -9.20
N HIS A 62 4.31 -11.42 -9.99
CA HIS A 62 4.11 -11.49 -11.45
C HIS A 62 4.51 -10.20 -12.18
N PHE A 63 5.73 -9.75 -11.95
CA PHE A 63 6.26 -8.50 -12.50
C PHE A 63 6.31 -8.46 -14.04
N ASP A 64 6.27 -9.61 -14.70
CA ASP A 64 6.12 -9.76 -16.16
C ASP A 64 4.85 -9.09 -16.70
N LEU A 65 3.78 -8.99 -15.89
CA LEU A 65 2.54 -8.34 -16.28
C LEU A 65 2.64 -6.80 -16.35
N ALA A 66 3.65 -6.20 -15.73
CA ALA A 66 3.76 -4.74 -15.63
C ALA A 66 3.81 -4.05 -17.00
N ALA A 67 4.57 -4.60 -17.95
CA ALA A 67 4.68 -4.05 -19.30
C ALA A 67 3.34 -4.17 -20.08
N ARG A 68 2.59 -5.24 -19.85
CA ARG A 68 1.34 -5.54 -20.56
C ARG A 68 0.19 -4.63 -20.11
N TYR A 69 0.14 -4.29 -18.82
CA TYR A 69 -0.99 -3.57 -18.23
C TYR A 69 -0.69 -2.11 -17.87
N SER A 70 0.50 -1.60 -18.22
CA SER A 70 0.89 -0.20 -17.95
C SER A 70 0.64 0.22 -16.50
N VAL A 71 0.98 -0.66 -15.55
CA VAL A 71 0.81 -0.37 -14.12
C VAL A 71 1.77 0.72 -13.64
N ALA A 72 1.45 1.37 -12.52
CA ALA A 72 2.27 2.43 -11.91
C ALA A 72 3.67 1.94 -11.51
N GLY A 73 3.78 0.72 -11.01
CA GLY A 73 5.06 0.26 -10.50
C GLY A 73 5.05 -1.16 -9.95
N LEU A 74 6.17 -1.52 -9.35
CA LEU A 74 6.40 -2.79 -8.69
C LEU A 74 6.69 -2.58 -7.21
N HIS A 75 6.31 -3.54 -6.37
CA HIS A 75 6.63 -3.50 -4.95
C HIS A 75 7.41 -4.75 -4.55
N LEU A 76 8.69 -4.56 -4.28
CA LEU A 76 9.62 -5.62 -3.89
C LEU A 76 9.28 -6.15 -2.49
N ASN A 77 9.43 -7.43 -2.33
CA ASN A 77 9.15 -8.14 -1.09
C ASN A 77 10.04 -9.38 -0.98
N ARG A 78 9.92 -10.16 0.13
CA ARG A 78 10.76 -11.34 0.36
C ARG A 78 10.69 -12.37 -0.77
N ARG A 79 9.52 -12.51 -1.45
CA ARG A 79 9.35 -13.47 -2.56
C ARG A 79 9.97 -12.96 -3.87
N ASN A 80 9.92 -11.64 -4.06
CA ASN A 80 10.37 -10.94 -5.27
C ASN A 80 11.31 -9.79 -4.83
N PRO A 81 12.58 -10.08 -4.47
CA PRO A 81 13.49 -9.09 -3.88
C PRO A 81 14.13 -8.15 -4.92
N GLN A 82 14.03 -8.47 -6.21
CA GLN A 82 14.63 -7.70 -7.30
C GLN A 82 13.62 -7.43 -8.41
N PRO A 83 13.69 -6.25 -9.06
CA PRO A 83 12.87 -5.98 -10.23
C PRO A 83 13.41 -6.74 -11.45
N PRO A 84 12.62 -6.91 -12.52
CA PRO A 84 13.10 -7.42 -13.79
C PRO A 84 14.23 -6.55 -14.35
N THR A 85 15.20 -7.19 -15.01
CA THR A 85 16.33 -6.49 -15.62
C THR A 85 15.85 -5.39 -16.59
N GLY A 86 16.36 -4.17 -16.39
CA GLY A 86 16.03 -3.03 -17.24
C GLY A 86 14.66 -2.37 -16.95
N TYR A 87 13.96 -2.77 -15.89
CA TYR A 87 12.74 -2.08 -15.49
C TYR A 87 13.00 -0.60 -15.16
N LYS A 88 12.14 0.30 -15.66
CA LYS A 88 12.30 1.77 -15.54
C LYS A 88 11.14 2.44 -14.80
N GLY A 89 10.12 1.68 -14.39
CA GLY A 89 8.98 2.21 -13.64
C GLY A 89 9.28 2.38 -12.16
N MET A 90 8.30 2.88 -11.42
CA MET A 90 8.40 3.08 -9.98
C MET A 90 8.63 1.76 -9.23
N ILE A 91 9.53 1.77 -8.26
CA ILE A 91 9.87 0.61 -7.43
C ILE A 91 9.69 0.96 -5.95
N GLY A 92 8.91 0.17 -5.25
CA GLY A 92 8.80 0.22 -3.80
C GLY A 92 9.34 -1.04 -3.12
N ARG A 93 9.51 -0.98 -1.80
CA ARG A 93 9.98 -2.13 -0.98
C ARG A 93 9.29 -2.17 0.37
N SER A 94 8.98 -3.39 0.83
CA SER A 94 8.56 -3.63 2.22
C SER A 94 9.77 -3.64 3.15
N CYS A 95 9.71 -2.85 4.23
CA CYS A 95 10.70 -2.76 5.30
C CYS A 95 10.04 -3.04 6.65
N HIS A 96 10.79 -3.70 7.54
CA HIS A 96 10.31 -4.12 8.86
C HIS A 96 11.17 -3.56 10.01
N SER A 97 12.15 -2.71 9.69
CA SER A 97 12.96 -1.99 10.65
C SER A 97 13.39 -0.62 10.10
N ILE A 98 13.79 0.28 11.00
CA ILE A 98 14.36 1.59 10.62
C ILE A 98 15.64 1.41 9.80
N GLU A 99 16.45 0.41 10.14
CA GLU A 99 17.69 0.09 9.43
C GLU A 99 17.42 -0.37 8.00
N GLU A 100 16.38 -1.18 7.76
CA GLU A 100 15.96 -1.57 6.41
C GLU A 100 15.53 -0.35 5.58
N VAL A 101 14.79 0.61 6.17
CA VAL A 101 14.43 1.87 5.48
C VAL A 101 15.67 2.66 5.11
N LYS A 102 16.61 2.84 6.03
CA LYS A 102 17.85 3.57 5.82
C LYS A 102 18.69 2.98 4.69
N ASN A 103 18.74 1.65 4.60
CA ASN A 103 19.51 0.93 3.58
C ASN A 103 18.78 0.82 2.23
N SER A 104 17.50 1.15 2.14
CA SER A 104 16.69 1.06 0.91
C SER A 104 16.82 2.33 0.05
N THR A 105 18.04 2.65 -0.38
CA THR A 105 18.34 3.84 -1.21
C THR A 105 18.14 3.60 -2.72
N ASP A 106 17.97 2.34 -3.11
CA ASP A 106 17.83 1.86 -4.49
C ASP A 106 16.36 1.77 -4.97
N VAL A 107 15.40 2.26 -4.17
CA VAL A 107 13.97 2.27 -4.49
C VAL A 107 13.34 3.65 -4.30
N ASP A 108 12.22 3.90 -4.97
CA ASP A 108 11.53 5.20 -4.93
C ASP A 108 10.79 5.42 -3.60
N TYR A 109 10.27 4.34 -2.99
CA TYR A 109 9.56 4.42 -1.71
C TYR A 109 9.66 3.11 -0.91
N CYS A 110 9.41 3.21 0.40
CA CYS A 110 9.35 2.08 1.31
C CYS A 110 8.01 2.01 2.06
N PHE A 111 7.52 0.80 2.30
CA PHE A 111 6.52 0.55 3.34
C PHE A 111 7.21 0.16 4.63
N LEU A 112 6.99 0.88 5.72
CA LEU A 112 7.46 0.49 7.05
C LEU A 112 6.30 -0.15 7.81
N SER A 113 6.49 -1.39 8.28
CA SER A 113 5.43 -2.17 8.94
C SER A 113 5.92 -3.17 9.97
N PRO A 114 5.09 -3.49 10.98
CA PRO A 114 3.80 -2.88 11.31
C PRO A 114 3.99 -1.65 12.22
N ILE A 115 3.33 -0.52 11.88
CA ILE A 115 3.38 0.71 12.70
C ILE A 115 2.52 0.58 13.95
N TYR A 116 1.31 0.00 13.82
CA TYR A 116 0.41 -0.32 14.92
C TYR A 116 0.06 -1.80 14.89
N ASP A 117 -0.50 -2.30 15.99
CA ASP A 117 -0.99 -3.67 16.05
C ASP A 117 -2.02 -3.95 14.96
N SER A 118 -1.94 -5.13 14.36
CA SER A 118 -2.81 -5.45 13.24
C SER A 118 -4.27 -5.59 13.67
N ILE A 119 -5.18 -4.88 13.00
CA ILE A 119 -6.63 -5.03 13.15
C ILE A 119 -7.07 -6.39 12.57
N SER A 120 -6.43 -6.86 11.51
CA SER A 120 -6.86 -8.04 10.73
C SER A 120 -6.06 -9.32 10.97
N LYS A 121 -4.87 -9.25 11.58
CA LYS A 121 -3.99 -10.41 11.80
C LYS A 121 -3.63 -10.53 13.29
N LYS A 122 -4.14 -11.55 13.98
CA LYS A 122 -3.76 -11.85 15.36
C LYS A 122 -2.25 -12.16 15.46
N GLY A 123 -1.56 -11.53 16.42
CA GLY A 123 -0.14 -11.77 16.70
C GLY A 123 0.85 -10.87 15.94
N TYR A 124 0.37 -9.93 15.11
CA TYR A 124 1.21 -8.89 14.53
C TYR A 124 1.18 -7.66 15.45
N THR A 125 2.16 -7.59 16.35
CA THR A 125 2.36 -6.45 17.27
C THR A 125 3.36 -5.46 16.68
N SER A 126 3.13 -4.18 16.90
CA SER A 126 4.10 -3.13 16.56
C SER A 126 5.36 -3.28 17.41
N HIS A 127 6.52 -3.08 16.80
CA HIS A 127 7.81 -2.96 17.48
C HIS A 127 8.34 -1.51 17.49
N PHE A 128 7.54 -0.56 16.99
CA PHE A 128 7.91 0.84 16.88
C PHE A 128 7.21 1.66 17.98
N SER A 129 7.97 2.14 18.96
CA SER A 129 7.47 3.15 19.90
C SER A 129 7.39 4.52 19.22
N ALA A 130 6.55 5.41 19.75
CA ALA A 130 6.47 6.81 19.28
C ALA A 130 7.85 7.49 19.31
N GLU A 131 8.68 7.19 20.31
CA GLU A 131 10.04 7.71 20.43
C GLU A 131 10.93 7.26 19.27
N ILE A 132 10.89 5.97 18.89
CA ILE A 132 11.65 5.43 17.76
C ILE A 132 11.26 6.16 16.47
N LEU A 133 9.96 6.32 16.21
CA LEU A 133 9.45 6.96 14.98
C LEU A 133 9.80 8.45 14.95
N THR A 134 9.66 9.14 16.08
CA THR A 134 10.04 10.56 16.19
C THR A 134 11.55 10.77 15.94
N ASN A 135 12.39 9.92 16.50
CA ASN A 135 13.84 10.01 16.29
C ASN A 135 14.20 9.69 14.83
N ALA A 136 13.61 8.66 14.23
CA ALA A 136 13.82 8.33 12.81
C ALA A 136 13.38 9.47 11.88
N CYS A 137 12.31 10.19 12.21
CA CYS A 137 11.90 11.41 11.48
C CYS A 137 12.97 12.52 11.63
N ARG A 138 13.42 12.80 12.85
CA ARG A 138 14.46 13.83 13.11
C ARG A 138 15.79 13.53 12.43
N GLU A 139 16.12 12.26 12.29
CA GLU A 139 17.33 11.78 11.59
C GLU A 139 17.15 11.77 10.06
N GLY A 140 15.98 12.15 9.54
CA GLY A 140 15.69 12.16 8.10
C GLY A 140 15.59 10.76 7.48
N ILE A 141 15.35 9.72 8.29
CA ILE A 141 15.12 8.34 7.80
C ILE A 141 13.67 8.18 7.36
N ILE A 142 12.71 8.62 8.19
CA ILE A 142 11.31 8.73 7.78
C ILE A 142 11.13 10.06 7.06
N THR A 143 10.72 9.99 5.80
CA THR A 143 10.48 11.13 4.89
C THR A 143 9.23 10.86 4.05
N GLU A 144 8.90 11.78 3.14
CA GLU A 144 7.78 11.61 2.20
C GLU A 144 7.85 10.34 1.33
N ARG A 145 8.99 9.67 1.26
CA ARG A 145 9.14 8.37 0.56
C ARG A 145 8.83 7.16 1.44
N VAL A 146 8.58 7.34 2.73
CA VAL A 146 8.26 6.25 3.66
C VAL A 146 6.77 6.25 3.96
N PHE A 147 6.11 5.12 3.73
CA PHE A 147 4.68 4.97 3.93
C PHE A 147 4.39 4.00 5.08
N ALA A 148 3.53 4.43 5.99
CA ALA A 148 3.16 3.65 7.17
C ALA A 148 2.18 2.53 6.80
N LEU A 149 2.44 1.29 7.24
CA LEU A 149 1.54 0.14 7.06
C LEU A 149 1.35 -0.59 8.39
N GLY A 150 0.13 -1.05 8.64
CA GLY A 150 -0.25 -1.85 9.80
C GLY A 150 -1.10 -1.09 10.81
N GLY A 151 -2.33 -1.56 11.03
CA GLY A 151 -3.27 -1.02 12.00
C GLY A 151 -3.79 0.40 11.71
N ILE A 152 -3.63 0.91 10.49
CA ILE A 152 -3.94 2.31 10.14
C ILE A 152 -5.45 2.53 10.06
N THR A 153 -5.92 3.58 10.76
CA THR A 153 -7.29 4.12 10.70
C THR A 153 -7.25 5.64 10.46
N PRO A 154 -8.38 6.28 10.10
CA PRO A 154 -8.40 7.73 9.85
C PRO A 154 -7.89 8.58 11.01
N GLU A 155 -8.20 8.17 12.25
CA GLU A 155 -7.83 8.88 13.48
C GLU A 155 -6.32 8.94 13.69
N LEU A 156 -5.57 8.05 13.05
CA LEU A 156 -4.11 7.95 13.19
C LEU A 156 -3.35 8.76 12.14
N LEU A 157 -4.02 9.25 11.09
CA LEU A 157 -3.37 9.98 9.99
C LEU A 157 -2.64 11.24 10.45
N PRO A 158 -3.19 12.09 11.35
CA PRO A 158 -2.45 13.26 11.85
C PRO A 158 -1.13 12.89 12.52
N GLN A 159 -1.12 11.82 13.32
CA GLN A 159 0.10 11.37 14.00
C GLN A 159 1.15 10.84 13.00
N LEU A 160 0.72 10.17 11.93
CA LEU A 160 1.63 9.74 10.87
C LEU A 160 2.26 10.93 10.12
N GLN A 161 1.50 12.00 9.92
CA GLN A 161 2.01 13.25 9.34
C GLN A 161 3.06 13.91 10.24
N GLU A 162 2.81 13.99 11.55
CA GLU A 162 3.78 14.49 12.53
C GLU A 162 5.09 13.69 12.53
N TRP A 163 5.01 12.38 12.31
CA TRP A 163 6.20 11.53 12.16
C TRP A 163 6.83 11.57 10.77
N GLY A 164 6.35 12.45 9.87
CA GLY A 164 6.94 12.68 8.56
C GLY A 164 6.66 11.62 7.49
N PHE A 165 5.72 10.69 7.73
CA PHE A 165 5.33 9.72 6.72
C PHE A 165 4.67 10.39 5.51
N GLY A 166 5.09 10.02 4.29
CA GLY A 166 4.51 10.51 3.03
C GLY A 166 3.20 9.85 2.66
N GLY A 167 2.86 8.70 3.26
CA GLY A 167 1.63 7.98 2.95
C GLY A 167 1.18 7.02 4.05
N ALA A 168 -0.10 6.66 3.98
CA ALA A 168 -0.75 5.66 4.81
C ALA A 168 -1.24 4.50 3.95
N VAL A 169 -0.88 3.29 4.32
CA VAL A 169 -1.18 2.06 3.57
C VAL A 169 -2.16 1.21 4.38
N MET A 170 -3.29 0.89 3.78
CA MET A 170 -4.40 0.23 4.47
C MET A 170 -4.81 -1.06 3.77
N LEU A 171 -5.20 -2.05 4.58
CA LEU A 171 -5.80 -3.31 4.15
C LEU A 171 -7.13 -3.53 4.90
N GLY A 172 -7.07 -3.90 6.17
CA GLY A 172 -8.26 -4.25 6.94
C GLY A 172 -9.35 -3.20 6.88
N TYR A 173 -9.01 -1.94 7.15
CA TYR A 173 -9.95 -0.83 7.13
C TYR A 173 -10.71 -0.70 5.79
N LEU A 174 -10.09 -0.94 4.65
CA LEU A 174 -10.71 -0.80 3.32
C LEU A 174 -11.65 -1.96 2.98
N TRP A 175 -11.36 -3.19 3.44
CA TRP A 175 -12.06 -4.39 2.99
C TRP A 175 -13.15 -4.91 3.94
N GLU A 176 -13.26 -4.36 5.16
CA GLU A 176 -14.31 -4.72 6.10
C GLU A 176 -15.71 -4.45 5.57
N GLU A 177 -15.90 -3.31 4.88
CA GLU A 177 -17.21 -2.93 4.35
C GLU A 177 -17.41 -3.45 2.92
N LYS A 178 -18.62 -3.93 2.65
CA LYS A 178 -18.99 -4.48 1.34
C LYS A 178 -19.91 -3.57 0.53
N SER A 179 -20.70 -2.69 1.20
CA SER A 179 -21.61 -1.79 0.49
C SER A 179 -20.86 -0.57 -0.08
N PRO A 180 -21.14 -0.15 -1.33
CA PRO A 180 -20.52 1.01 -1.95
C PRO A 180 -20.69 2.29 -1.13
N GLU A 181 -21.87 2.54 -0.56
CA GLU A 181 -22.19 3.73 0.23
C GLU A 181 -21.32 3.82 1.49
N LYS A 182 -21.16 2.69 2.18
CA LYS A 182 -20.29 2.61 3.38
C LYS A 182 -18.81 2.72 3.01
N MET A 183 -18.40 2.15 1.88
CA MET A 183 -17.02 2.34 1.36
C MET A 183 -16.76 3.82 1.07
N GLN A 184 -17.69 4.52 0.41
CA GLN A 184 -17.59 5.95 0.15
C GLN A 184 -17.48 6.75 1.45
N SER A 185 -18.34 6.47 2.43
CA SER A 185 -18.30 7.11 3.74
C SER A 185 -16.97 6.90 4.46
N ARG A 186 -16.39 5.69 4.40
CA ARG A 186 -15.06 5.41 4.96
C ARG A 186 -13.96 6.18 4.24
N MET A 187 -13.99 6.22 2.91
CA MET A 187 -13.01 6.97 2.12
C MET A 187 -13.11 8.48 2.38
N SER A 188 -14.30 9.04 2.54
CA SER A 188 -14.49 10.45 2.89
C SER A 188 -13.84 10.81 4.23
N LYS A 189 -13.89 9.92 5.24
CA LYS A 189 -13.20 10.12 6.51
C LYS A 189 -11.67 10.15 6.34
N LEU A 190 -11.11 9.25 5.51
CA LEU A 190 -9.68 9.20 5.22
C LEU A 190 -9.21 10.47 4.49
N THR A 191 -9.92 10.88 3.44
CA THR A 191 -9.56 12.08 2.66
C THR A 191 -9.65 13.35 3.49
N PHE A 192 -10.65 13.49 4.35
CA PHE A 192 -10.76 14.63 5.27
C PHE A 192 -9.58 14.67 6.26
N SER A 193 -9.27 13.55 6.92
CA SER A 193 -8.17 13.47 7.90
C SER A 193 -6.77 13.59 7.28
N SER A 194 -6.62 13.38 5.97
CA SER A 194 -5.33 13.52 5.28
C SER A 194 -5.01 14.96 4.85
N LEU A 195 -6.00 15.85 4.90
CA LEU A 195 -5.90 17.27 4.49
C LEU A 195 -5.72 18.21 5.69
N THR A 196 -6.02 17.75 6.88
CA THR A 196 -5.82 18.47 8.16
C THR A 196 -4.48 18.15 8.77
#